data_778c6d257bb67f40d938d0af69722380
#
_entry.id   778c6d257bb67f40d938d0af69722380
#
_cell.length_a   1.000
_cell.length_b   1.000
_cell.length_c   1.000
_cell.angle_alpha   90.00
_cell.angle_beta   90.00
_cell.angle_gamma   90.00
#
_symmetry.space_group_name_H-M   'P 1'
#
loop_
_entity.id
_entity.type
_entity.pdbx_description
1 polymer ?
#
loop_
_entity_poly.entity_id
_entity_poly.type
_entity_poly.pdbx_seq_one_letter_code
_entity_poly.pdbx_strand_id
1 'polypeptide(L)'
;LVGSEMCTRDRSYYSQHPSQIIAMWDGGGAIYGSLIAGAIVLFVFSYYRMIHPLDLLDITIPGVFLAQAMGRWGNFVNQEAYGKIVSNLDWLPAFIRNQMFIDGHYRMPTFLFESIGTLSGFILVMVFRHRIKGLKRGDIFSFYLVWYGAVRFIVEGMRTDSLMLGPARVSQWLSVLLVIVGLVLFIYRRMKKN
;
A
#
# COMPACT_ATOMS: atom_id res chain seq x y z
N LEU A 1 -7.31 18.06 6.71
CA LEU A 1 -7.80 18.71 5.44
C LEU A 1 -6.87 18.58 4.24
N VAL A 2 -5.75 17.86 4.36
CA VAL A 2 -4.71 17.86 3.30
C VAL A 2 -4.84 16.72 2.30
N GLY A 3 -5.50 15.61 2.65
CA GLY A 3 -5.48 14.43 1.79
C GLY A 3 -6.53 14.35 0.68
N SER A 4 -7.76 14.79 0.90
CA SER A 4 -8.85 14.63 -0.09
C SER A 4 -9.02 15.84 -1.01
N GLU A 5 -8.70 17.03 -0.53
CA GLU A 5 -8.72 18.24 -1.37
C GLU A 5 -7.52 18.35 -2.32
N MET A 6 -6.38 17.72 -1.99
CA MET A 6 -5.21 17.73 -2.85
C MET A 6 -5.44 17.07 -4.21
N CYS A 7 -6.14 15.95 -4.28
CA CYS A 7 -6.37 15.25 -5.55
C CYS A 7 -7.21 16.04 -6.58
N THR A 8 -8.10 16.91 -6.14
CA THR A 8 -8.94 17.73 -7.04
C THR A 8 -8.36 19.11 -7.28
N ARG A 9 -7.61 19.65 -6.33
CA ARG A 9 -6.95 20.96 -6.43
C ARG A 9 -5.72 20.91 -7.35
N ASP A 10 -5.03 19.79 -7.41
CA ASP A 10 -3.78 19.63 -8.13
C ASP A 10 -3.91 19.86 -9.64
N ARG A 11 -5.01 19.44 -10.27
CA ARG A 11 -5.13 19.56 -11.74
C ARG A 11 -5.22 21.02 -12.20
N SER A 12 -5.95 21.86 -11.50
CA SER A 12 -6.07 23.28 -11.85
C SER A 12 -4.82 24.07 -11.46
N TYR A 13 -4.20 23.71 -10.34
CA TYR A 13 -3.00 24.35 -9.85
C TYR A 13 -1.78 24.03 -10.72
N TYR A 14 -1.52 22.76 -11.01
CA TYR A 14 -0.37 22.33 -11.81
C TYR A 14 -0.52 22.64 -13.31
N SER A 15 -1.74 22.85 -13.82
CA SER A 15 -1.93 23.36 -15.18
C SER A 15 -1.46 24.81 -15.33
N GLN A 16 -1.47 25.58 -14.23
CA GLN A 16 -1.01 26.97 -14.20
C GLN A 16 0.49 27.08 -13.79
N HIS A 17 1.01 26.07 -13.09
CA HIS A 17 2.39 26.04 -12.58
C HIS A 17 3.12 24.74 -12.96
N PRO A 18 3.36 24.49 -14.26
CA PRO A 18 3.93 23.20 -14.71
C PRO A 18 5.35 22.93 -14.19
N SER A 19 6.12 23.95 -13.84
CA SER A 19 7.45 23.81 -13.23
C SER A 19 7.40 23.17 -11.83
N GLN A 20 6.27 23.25 -11.13
CA GLN A 20 6.12 22.68 -9.79
C GLN A 20 5.75 21.20 -9.80
N ILE A 21 5.44 20.61 -10.96
CA ILE A 21 5.20 19.17 -11.09
C ILE A 21 6.42 18.35 -10.65
N ILE A 22 7.63 18.92 -10.78
CA ILE A 22 8.91 18.26 -10.42
C ILE A 22 9.29 18.52 -8.95
N ALA A 23 8.63 19.46 -8.29
CA ALA A 23 8.94 19.87 -6.90
C ALA A 23 8.41 18.83 -5.88
N MET A 24 9.03 17.65 -5.84
CA MET A 24 8.63 16.55 -4.94
C MET A 24 8.81 16.89 -3.45
N TRP A 25 9.61 17.89 -3.13
CA TRP A 25 9.88 18.38 -1.76
C TRP A 25 8.74 19.22 -1.17
N ASP A 26 7.85 19.75 -2.00
CA ASP A 26 6.70 20.53 -1.55
C ASP A 26 5.50 19.65 -1.14
N GLY A 27 5.64 18.34 -1.23
CA GLY A 27 4.57 17.37 -0.94
C GLY A 27 3.58 17.18 -2.09
N GLY A 28 2.59 16.34 -1.93
CA GLY A 28 1.50 16.18 -2.90
C GLY A 28 1.76 15.21 -4.05
N GLY A 29 2.81 14.40 -3.96
CA GLY A 29 3.07 13.35 -4.95
C GLY A 29 1.90 12.37 -5.07
N ALA A 30 1.22 12.34 -6.22
CA ALA A 30 0.13 11.39 -6.47
C ALA A 30 0.68 9.97 -6.43
N ILE A 31 0.24 9.15 -5.46
CA ILE A 31 0.65 7.74 -5.28
C ILE A 31 0.52 6.97 -6.59
N TYR A 32 -0.54 7.21 -7.35
CA TYR A 32 -0.77 6.56 -8.65
C TYR A 32 0.29 6.92 -9.70
N GLY A 33 0.74 8.17 -9.73
CA GLY A 33 1.82 8.61 -10.64
C GLY A 33 3.14 7.88 -10.34
N SER A 34 3.52 7.79 -9.07
CA SER A 34 4.71 7.07 -8.64
C SER A 34 4.63 5.58 -8.94
N LEU A 35 3.45 4.97 -8.78
CA LEU A 35 3.21 3.56 -9.06
C LEU A 35 3.34 3.26 -10.57
N ILE A 36 2.74 4.11 -11.40
CA ILE A 36 2.81 3.98 -12.88
C ILE A 36 4.25 4.18 -13.35
N ALA A 37 4.93 5.21 -12.88
CA ALA A 37 6.33 5.47 -13.22
C ALA A 37 7.23 4.30 -12.79
N GLY A 38 7.06 3.79 -11.58
CA GLY A 38 7.77 2.62 -11.08
C GLY A 38 7.52 1.36 -11.92
N ALA A 39 6.28 1.13 -12.34
CA ALA A 39 5.94 0.03 -13.23
C ALA A 39 6.61 0.18 -14.60
N ILE A 40 6.56 1.37 -15.19
CA ILE A 40 7.24 1.65 -16.48
C ILE A 40 8.73 1.38 -16.37
N VAL A 41 9.39 1.93 -15.35
CA VAL A 41 10.84 1.72 -15.12
C VAL A 41 11.16 0.24 -14.97
N LEU A 42 10.34 -0.50 -14.21
CA LEU A 42 10.51 -1.94 -14.01
C LEU A 42 10.40 -2.72 -15.34
N PHE A 43 9.40 -2.42 -16.16
CA PHE A 43 9.23 -3.07 -17.47
C PHE A 43 10.35 -2.70 -18.43
N VAL A 44 10.74 -1.44 -18.52
CA VAL A 44 11.84 -0.97 -19.36
C VAL A 44 13.16 -1.62 -18.93
N PHE A 45 13.47 -1.63 -17.64
CA PHE A 45 14.67 -2.28 -17.10
C PHE A 45 14.68 -3.79 -17.39
N SER A 46 13.54 -4.44 -17.19
CA SER A 46 13.34 -5.87 -17.51
C SER A 46 13.66 -6.17 -18.97
N TYR A 47 13.16 -5.33 -19.88
CA TYR A 47 13.39 -5.46 -21.32
C TYR A 47 14.89 -5.30 -21.68
N TYR A 48 15.52 -4.21 -21.20
CA TYR A 48 16.95 -3.95 -21.52
C TYR A 48 17.89 -4.99 -20.91
N ARG A 49 17.55 -5.54 -19.74
CA ARG A 49 18.40 -6.52 -19.05
C ARG A 49 18.05 -7.97 -19.41
N MET A 50 17.09 -8.18 -20.30
CA MET A 50 16.61 -9.52 -20.70
C MET A 50 16.17 -10.40 -19.51
N ILE A 51 15.68 -9.77 -18.45
CA ILE A 51 15.17 -10.43 -17.24
C ILE A 51 13.64 -10.53 -17.36
N HIS A 52 13.07 -11.66 -16.98
CA HIS A 52 11.61 -11.78 -17.01
C HIS A 52 10.96 -10.83 -15.98
N PRO A 53 9.93 -10.03 -16.33
CA PRO A 53 9.32 -9.05 -15.42
C PRO A 53 8.87 -9.62 -14.08
N LEU A 54 8.35 -10.85 -14.06
CA LEU A 54 7.91 -11.50 -12.83
C LEU A 54 9.07 -11.85 -11.88
N ASP A 55 10.26 -12.18 -12.40
CA ASP A 55 11.44 -12.41 -11.58
C ASP A 55 11.87 -11.12 -10.88
N LEU A 56 11.80 -10.00 -11.61
CA LEU A 56 12.15 -8.69 -11.06
C LEU A 56 11.12 -8.25 -10.00
N LEU A 57 9.83 -8.50 -10.25
CA LEU A 57 8.77 -8.25 -9.26
C LEU A 57 9.01 -9.09 -8.00
N ASP A 58 9.26 -10.40 -8.12
CA ASP A 58 9.50 -11.27 -6.97
C ASP A 58 10.71 -10.81 -6.12
N ILE A 59 11.73 -10.24 -6.76
CA ILE A 59 12.90 -9.71 -6.05
C ILE A 59 12.57 -8.40 -5.32
N THR A 60 11.72 -7.54 -5.90
CA THR A 60 11.41 -6.22 -5.34
C THR A 60 10.36 -6.26 -4.23
N ILE A 61 9.47 -7.25 -4.22
CA ILE A 61 8.34 -7.34 -3.26
C ILE A 61 8.75 -7.25 -1.78
N PRO A 62 9.79 -7.92 -1.29
CA PRO A 62 10.21 -7.75 0.10
C PRO A 62 10.52 -6.29 0.44
N GLY A 63 11.20 -5.58 -0.46
CA GLY A 63 11.47 -4.14 -0.30
C GLY A 63 10.20 -3.30 -0.30
N VAL A 64 9.22 -3.64 -1.13
CA VAL A 64 7.92 -2.96 -1.19
C VAL A 64 7.16 -3.13 0.12
N PHE A 65 7.07 -4.34 0.68
CA PHE A 65 6.45 -4.58 1.97
C PHE A 65 7.08 -3.74 3.09
N LEU A 66 8.42 -3.72 3.14
CA LEU A 66 9.15 -2.97 4.15
C LEU A 66 8.93 -1.46 3.99
N ALA A 67 9.01 -0.94 2.77
CA ALA A 67 8.76 0.46 2.47
C ALA A 67 7.32 0.88 2.84
N GLN A 68 6.34 0.03 2.57
CA GLN A 68 4.95 0.27 2.98
C GLN A 68 4.81 0.29 4.50
N ALA A 69 5.40 -0.67 5.21
CA ALA A 69 5.35 -0.71 6.67
C ALA A 69 5.94 0.55 7.29
N MET A 70 7.08 1.03 6.77
CA MET A 70 7.72 2.27 7.24
C MET A 70 6.94 3.51 6.85
N GLY A 71 6.40 3.56 5.64
CA GLY A 71 5.63 4.71 5.14
C GLY A 71 4.39 5.02 5.98
N ARG A 72 3.79 4.00 6.64
CA ARG A 72 2.64 4.21 7.55
C ARG A 72 3.00 5.01 8.80
N TRP A 73 4.24 4.99 9.24
CA TRP A 73 4.71 5.84 10.33
C TRP A 73 4.77 7.31 9.92
N GLY A 74 4.91 7.63 8.63
CA GLY A 74 4.74 8.99 8.12
C GLY A 74 3.32 9.51 8.37
N ASN A 75 2.29 8.69 8.09
CA ASN A 75 0.90 9.06 8.38
C ASN A 75 0.65 9.29 9.88
N PHE A 76 1.33 8.52 10.75
CA PHE A 76 1.28 8.72 12.20
C PHE A 76 1.87 10.07 12.61
N VAL A 77 3.03 10.43 12.06
CA VAL A 77 3.69 11.72 12.35
C VAL A 77 2.84 12.89 11.87
N ASN A 78 2.25 12.76 10.67
CA ASN A 78 1.41 13.79 10.08
C ASN A 78 -0.03 13.82 10.64
N GLN A 79 -0.39 12.89 11.54
CA GLN A 79 -1.76 12.76 12.06
C GLN A 79 -2.83 12.66 10.97
N GLU A 80 -2.56 11.86 9.93
CA GLU A 80 -3.46 11.65 8.80
C GLU A 80 -3.85 10.18 8.64
N ALA A 81 -4.92 9.92 7.85
CA ALA A 81 -5.39 8.58 7.55
C ALA A 81 -5.76 7.72 8.79
N TYR A 82 -6.27 8.36 9.82
CA TYR A 82 -6.69 7.71 11.07
C TYR A 82 -8.08 7.07 10.94
N GLY A 83 -8.43 6.24 11.95
CA GLY A 83 -9.71 5.54 12.00
C GLY A 83 -10.78 6.25 12.84
N LYS A 84 -11.83 5.49 13.17
CA LYS A 84 -12.98 5.96 13.96
C LYS A 84 -12.57 6.45 15.35
N ILE A 85 -13.43 7.29 15.94
CA ILE A 85 -13.30 7.70 17.35
C ILE A 85 -13.44 6.47 18.24
N VAL A 86 -12.54 6.37 19.22
CA VAL A 86 -12.53 5.32 20.25
C VAL A 86 -12.53 5.95 21.64
N SER A 87 -13.01 5.22 22.63
CA SER A 87 -13.11 5.73 24.01
C SER A 87 -11.76 5.91 24.67
N ASN A 88 -10.83 4.97 24.46
CA ASN A 88 -9.47 5.04 24.97
C ASN A 88 -8.49 4.24 24.11
N LEU A 89 -7.20 4.46 24.37
CA LEU A 89 -6.09 3.73 23.75
C LEU A 89 -5.05 3.30 24.81
N ASP A 90 -5.52 2.89 26.00
CA ASP A 90 -4.66 2.59 27.16
C ASP A 90 -3.76 1.36 26.94
N TRP A 91 -4.11 0.52 25.98
CA TRP A 91 -3.31 -0.63 25.54
C TRP A 91 -2.07 -0.23 24.71
N LEU A 92 -1.95 1.03 24.29
CA LEU A 92 -0.83 1.55 23.52
C LEU A 92 0.15 2.34 24.37
N PRO A 93 1.44 2.35 23.99
CA PRO A 93 2.43 3.23 24.60
C PRO A 93 2.01 4.70 24.56
N ALA A 94 2.40 5.45 25.59
CA ALA A 94 1.98 6.85 25.78
C ALA A 94 2.28 7.74 24.56
N PHE A 95 3.42 7.53 23.86
CA PHE A 95 3.80 8.33 22.71
C PHE A 95 2.84 8.12 21.51
N ILE A 96 2.34 6.89 21.31
CA ILE A 96 1.33 6.61 20.27
C ILE A 96 -0.01 7.19 20.71
N ARG A 97 -0.42 6.92 21.93
CA ARG A 97 -1.69 7.39 22.47
C ARG A 97 -1.84 8.91 22.37
N ASN A 98 -0.79 9.64 22.77
CA ASN A 98 -0.81 11.10 22.77
C ASN A 98 -0.88 11.66 21.32
N GLN A 99 -0.15 11.05 20.39
CA GLN A 99 -0.17 11.46 18.98
C GLN A 99 -1.51 11.13 18.30
N MET A 100 -2.21 10.09 18.75
CA MET A 100 -3.53 9.71 18.23
C MET A 100 -4.70 10.44 18.93
N PHE A 101 -4.42 11.43 19.80
CA PHE A 101 -5.41 12.34 20.34
C PHE A 101 -5.56 13.54 19.39
N ILE A 102 -6.58 13.50 18.54
CA ILE A 102 -6.80 14.43 17.43
C ILE A 102 -8.19 15.04 17.56
N ASP A 103 -8.31 16.36 17.49
CA ASP A 103 -9.57 17.11 17.61
C ASP A 103 -10.35 16.77 18.90
N GLY A 104 -9.64 16.62 20.02
CA GLY A 104 -10.24 16.33 21.33
C GLY A 104 -10.70 14.88 21.55
N HIS A 105 -10.42 13.98 20.61
CA HIS A 105 -10.82 12.58 20.67
C HIS A 105 -9.68 11.61 20.34
N TYR A 106 -9.70 10.45 20.96
CA TYR A 106 -8.82 9.37 20.55
C TYR A 106 -9.28 8.74 19.24
N ARG A 107 -8.35 8.57 18.29
CA ARG A 107 -8.60 7.98 16.96
C ARG A 107 -7.95 6.61 16.84
N MET A 108 -8.65 5.67 16.21
CA MET A 108 -8.12 4.33 15.96
C MET A 108 -6.82 4.40 15.13
N PRO A 109 -5.72 3.76 15.57
CA PRO A 109 -4.41 3.83 14.93
C PRO A 109 -4.32 2.89 13.72
N THR A 110 -4.99 3.21 12.65
CA THR A 110 -5.01 2.42 11.41
C THR A 110 -3.63 2.24 10.80
N PHE A 111 -2.74 3.24 10.97
CA PHE A 111 -1.34 3.16 10.54
C PHE A 111 -0.63 1.95 11.17
N LEU A 112 -0.89 1.68 12.46
CA LEU A 112 -0.25 0.58 13.20
C LEU A 112 -0.72 -0.78 12.66
N PHE A 113 -2.02 -0.95 12.46
CA PHE A 113 -2.58 -2.20 11.90
C PHE A 113 -2.06 -2.47 10.49
N GLU A 114 -1.99 -1.44 9.64
CA GLU A 114 -1.48 -1.58 8.29
C GLU A 114 0.03 -1.85 8.29
N SER A 115 0.79 -1.18 9.16
CA SER A 115 2.23 -1.41 9.32
C SER A 115 2.52 -2.84 9.80
N ILE A 116 1.80 -3.33 10.82
CA ILE A 116 1.94 -4.71 11.30
C ILE A 116 1.54 -5.71 10.20
N GLY A 117 0.43 -5.45 9.49
CA GLY A 117 -0.04 -6.31 8.41
C GLY A 117 0.97 -6.42 7.27
N THR A 118 1.58 -5.30 6.85
CA THR A 118 2.60 -5.31 5.80
C THR A 118 3.94 -5.89 6.28
N LEU A 119 4.33 -5.61 7.51
CA LEU A 119 5.53 -6.20 8.12
C LEU A 119 5.41 -7.72 8.30
N SER A 120 4.24 -8.22 8.69
CA SER A 120 3.99 -9.66 8.76
C SER A 120 4.07 -10.32 7.37
N GLY A 121 3.56 -9.67 6.32
CA GLY A 121 3.73 -10.09 4.93
C GLY A 121 5.20 -10.16 4.53
N PHE A 122 6.00 -9.17 4.90
CA PHE A 122 7.44 -9.19 4.70
C PHE A 122 8.11 -10.40 5.35
N ILE A 123 7.83 -10.63 6.65
CA ILE A 123 8.41 -11.75 7.41
C ILE A 123 8.02 -13.09 6.76
N LEU A 124 6.75 -13.26 6.39
CA LEU A 124 6.27 -14.46 5.74
C LEU A 124 7.00 -14.72 4.41
N VAL A 125 7.15 -13.69 3.56
CA VAL A 125 7.90 -13.82 2.30
C VAL A 125 9.35 -14.22 2.57
N MET A 126 10.01 -13.59 3.54
CA MET A 126 11.40 -13.91 3.88
C MET A 126 11.56 -15.35 4.38
N VAL A 127 10.64 -15.83 5.19
CA VAL A 127 10.63 -17.22 5.68
C VAL A 127 10.32 -18.21 4.55
N PHE A 128 9.26 -17.96 3.77
CA PHE A 128 8.81 -18.88 2.72
C PHE A 128 9.79 -18.95 1.56
N ARG A 129 10.40 -17.83 1.17
CA ARG A 129 11.41 -17.78 0.11
C ARG A 129 12.57 -18.75 0.34
N HIS A 130 12.95 -18.99 1.60
CA HIS A 130 14.05 -19.88 1.96
C HIS A 130 13.59 -21.32 2.27
N ARG A 131 12.32 -21.51 2.62
CA ARG A 131 11.77 -22.82 3.04
C ARG A 131 11.07 -23.57 1.94
N ILE A 132 10.43 -22.90 0.99
CA ILE A 132 9.65 -23.57 -0.06
C ILE A 132 10.54 -23.84 -1.27
N LYS A 133 10.88 -25.10 -1.46
CA LYS A 133 11.51 -25.62 -2.68
C LYS A 133 10.43 -25.74 -3.77
N GLY A 134 10.59 -25.03 -4.91
CA GLY A 134 9.65 -25.09 -6.03
C GLY A 134 8.75 -23.87 -6.20
N LEU A 135 9.16 -22.72 -5.66
CA LEU A 135 8.57 -21.45 -6.02
C LEU A 135 8.75 -21.20 -7.52
N LYS A 136 7.64 -20.89 -8.20
CA LYS A 136 7.64 -20.47 -9.60
C LYS A 136 7.74 -18.94 -9.68
N ARG A 137 8.18 -18.47 -10.84
CA ARG A 137 8.24 -17.02 -11.15
C ARG A 137 6.89 -16.37 -10.92
N GLY A 138 6.83 -15.27 -10.17
CA GLY A 138 5.61 -14.54 -9.86
C GLY A 138 4.82 -15.08 -8.66
N ASP A 139 5.28 -16.13 -7.97
CA ASP A 139 4.61 -16.65 -6.78
C ASP A 139 4.66 -15.65 -5.61
N ILE A 140 5.80 -14.96 -5.42
CA ILE A 140 5.97 -13.96 -4.37
C ILE A 140 5.13 -12.71 -4.69
N PHE A 141 5.10 -12.29 -5.94
CA PHE A 141 4.25 -11.20 -6.39
C PHE A 141 2.75 -11.53 -6.23
N SER A 142 2.33 -12.75 -6.60
CA SER A 142 0.96 -13.20 -6.38
C SER A 142 0.58 -13.22 -4.91
N PHE A 143 1.48 -13.69 -4.04
CA PHE A 143 1.29 -13.65 -2.59
C PHE A 143 1.14 -12.19 -2.10
N TYR A 144 1.98 -11.27 -2.58
CA TYR A 144 1.88 -9.86 -2.23
C TYR A 144 0.50 -9.29 -2.56
N LEU A 145 -0.01 -9.52 -3.78
CA LEU A 145 -1.32 -9.02 -4.18
C LEU A 145 -2.44 -9.51 -3.26
N VAL A 146 -2.43 -10.79 -2.92
CA VAL A 146 -3.42 -11.40 -2.02
C VAL A 146 -3.27 -10.84 -0.61
N TRP A 147 -2.07 -10.83 -0.07
CA TRP A 147 -1.81 -10.40 1.30
C TRP A 147 -2.11 -8.92 1.51
N TYR A 148 -1.54 -8.07 0.65
CA TYR A 148 -1.77 -6.63 0.73
C TYR A 148 -3.24 -6.27 0.49
N GLY A 149 -3.89 -6.92 -0.48
CA GLY A 149 -5.31 -6.73 -0.73
C GLY A 149 -6.15 -7.09 0.50
N ALA A 150 -5.86 -8.20 1.19
CA ALA A 150 -6.56 -8.60 2.41
C ALA A 150 -6.32 -7.60 3.56
N VAL A 151 -5.08 -7.22 3.83
CA VAL A 151 -4.74 -6.23 4.87
C VAL A 151 -5.43 -4.90 4.58
N ARG A 152 -5.35 -4.42 3.33
CA ARG A 152 -5.95 -3.16 2.93
C ARG A 152 -7.46 -3.18 3.03
N PHE A 153 -8.11 -4.27 2.67
CA PHE A 153 -9.56 -4.43 2.81
C PHE A 153 -10.02 -4.28 4.27
N ILE A 154 -9.30 -4.92 5.21
CA ILE A 154 -9.61 -4.86 6.64
C ILE A 154 -9.39 -3.44 7.18
N VAL A 155 -8.22 -2.87 6.91
CA VAL A 155 -7.85 -1.54 7.43
C VAL A 155 -8.76 -0.45 6.88
N GLU A 156 -9.14 -0.52 5.60
CA GLU A 156 -10.05 0.44 4.98
C GLU A 156 -11.42 0.42 5.66
N GLY A 157 -11.88 -0.73 6.15
CA GLY A 157 -13.10 -0.86 6.95
C GLY A 157 -13.08 -0.03 8.25
N MET A 158 -11.91 0.28 8.78
CA MET A 158 -11.73 1.05 10.03
C MET A 158 -11.57 2.56 9.81
N ARG A 159 -11.27 3.02 8.60
CA ARG A 159 -11.04 4.44 8.28
C ARG A 159 -12.35 5.21 8.20
N THR A 160 -12.27 6.54 8.40
CA THR A 160 -13.44 7.44 8.35
C THR A 160 -13.46 8.32 7.12
N ASP A 161 -12.31 8.53 6.48
CA ASP A 161 -12.05 9.49 5.41
C ASP A 161 -12.03 8.86 4.00
N SER A 162 -12.66 7.69 3.82
CA SER A 162 -12.62 6.95 2.56
C SER A 162 -13.73 7.36 1.61
N LEU A 163 -13.40 7.50 0.33
CA LEU A 163 -14.37 7.72 -0.75
C LEU A 163 -15.28 6.49 -0.91
N MET A 164 -16.59 6.72 -0.90
CA MET A 164 -17.60 5.69 -1.08
C MET A 164 -17.99 5.55 -2.56
N LEU A 165 -18.08 4.30 -3.02
CA LEU A 165 -18.65 3.96 -4.32
C LEU A 165 -19.72 2.87 -4.12
N GLY A 166 -20.99 3.28 -4.05
CA GLY A 166 -22.08 2.41 -3.68
C GLY A 166 -21.98 1.94 -2.22
N PRO A 167 -22.24 0.66 -1.91
CA PRO A 167 -22.24 0.13 -0.55
C PRO A 167 -20.83 -0.07 0.03
N ALA A 168 -19.78 0.00 -0.78
CA ALA A 168 -18.39 -0.23 -0.37
C ALA A 168 -17.49 0.95 -0.74
N ARG A 169 -16.31 1.01 -0.10
CA ARG A 169 -15.30 2.03 -0.38
C ARG A 169 -14.52 1.67 -1.64
N VAL A 170 -14.11 2.69 -2.40
CA VAL A 170 -13.31 2.50 -3.64
C VAL A 170 -12.08 1.62 -3.38
N SER A 171 -11.38 1.87 -2.26
CA SER A 171 -10.20 1.08 -1.89
C SER A 171 -10.53 -0.38 -1.56
N GLN A 172 -11.75 -0.68 -1.08
CA GLN A 172 -12.18 -2.07 -0.85
C GLN A 172 -12.41 -2.81 -2.16
N TRP A 173 -13.03 -2.17 -3.15
CA TRP A 173 -13.18 -2.75 -4.48
C TRP A 173 -11.82 -3.05 -5.12
N LEU A 174 -10.89 -2.09 -5.01
CA LEU A 174 -9.52 -2.30 -5.49
C LEU A 174 -8.83 -3.45 -4.75
N SER A 175 -9.03 -3.56 -3.44
CA SER A 175 -8.47 -4.65 -2.62
C SER A 175 -8.98 -6.02 -3.05
N VAL A 176 -10.28 -6.14 -3.31
CA VAL A 176 -10.89 -7.38 -3.83
C VAL A 176 -10.31 -7.72 -5.21
N LEU A 177 -10.17 -6.72 -6.08
CA LEU A 177 -9.55 -6.92 -7.40
C LEU A 177 -8.12 -7.44 -7.29
N LEU A 178 -7.31 -6.86 -6.38
CA LEU A 178 -5.94 -7.32 -6.14
C LEU A 178 -5.90 -8.77 -5.67
N VAL A 179 -6.78 -9.16 -4.75
CA VAL A 179 -6.88 -10.55 -4.26
C VAL A 179 -7.24 -11.49 -5.42
N ILE A 180 -8.24 -11.14 -6.23
CA ILE A 180 -8.67 -11.96 -7.37
C ILE A 180 -7.51 -12.11 -8.38
N VAL A 181 -6.87 -11.00 -8.75
CA VAL A 181 -5.74 -11.02 -9.69
C VAL A 181 -4.58 -11.87 -9.15
N GLY A 182 -4.24 -11.72 -7.86
CA GLY A 182 -3.19 -12.52 -7.22
C GLY A 182 -3.49 -14.01 -7.25
N LEU A 183 -4.72 -14.40 -6.92
CA LEU A 183 -5.15 -15.82 -6.96
C LEU A 183 -5.16 -16.37 -8.39
N VAL A 184 -5.71 -15.61 -9.34
CA VAL A 184 -5.74 -16.03 -10.76
C VAL A 184 -4.33 -16.22 -11.31
N LEU A 185 -3.42 -15.28 -11.03
CA LEU A 185 -2.01 -15.40 -11.44
C LEU A 185 -1.36 -16.64 -10.84
N PHE A 186 -1.55 -16.89 -9.54
CA PHE A 186 -1.01 -18.04 -8.85
C PHE A 186 -1.51 -19.36 -9.45
N ILE A 187 -2.84 -19.49 -9.64
CA ILE A 187 -3.46 -20.70 -10.20
C ILE A 187 -3.03 -20.89 -11.66
N TYR A 188 -3.10 -19.86 -12.49
CA TYR A 188 -2.70 -19.93 -13.90
C TYR A 188 -1.28 -20.43 -14.08
N ARG A 189 -0.35 -19.91 -13.26
CA ARG A 189 1.06 -20.32 -13.30
C ARG A 189 1.28 -21.76 -12.83
N ARG A 190 0.44 -22.27 -11.93
CA ARG A 190 0.47 -23.67 -11.50
C ARG A 190 -0.10 -24.62 -12.53
N MET A 191 -1.15 -24.20 -13.25
CA MET A 191 -1.79 -25.01 -14.30
C MET A 191 -0.96 -25.10 -15.57
N LYS A 192 -0.21 -24.05 -15.91
CA LYS A 192 0.70 -24.06 -17.06
C LYS A 192 1.88 -24.98 -16.73
N LYS A 193 1.79 -26.25 -17.16
CA LYS A 193 2.92 -27.16 -17.19
C LYS A 193 4.01 -26.58 -18.08
N ASN A 194 5.22 -26.44 -17.56
CA ASN A 194 6.39 -26.14 -18.39
C ASN A 194 6.65 -27.29 -19.32
#